data_6f13b89d6e77391249f6fee6bfdd1799
#
_entry.id   6f13b89d6e77391249f6fee6bfdd1799
#
_cell.length_a   1.000
_cell.length_b   1.000
_cell.length_c   1.000
_cell.angle_alpha   90.00
_cell.angle_beta   90.00
_cell.angle_gamma   90.00
#
_symmetry.space_group_name_H-M   'P 1'
#
loop_
_entity.id
_entity.type
_entity.pdbx_description
1 polymer ?
#
loop_
_entity_poly.entity_id
_entity_poly.type
_entity_poly.pdbx_seq_one_letter_code
_entity_poly.pdbx_strand_id
1 'polypeptide(L)'
;THSVISIGTEKMKVEQAKMNLLRKAKARPDQVRKVLETARNLGWKSAYEKVRNRLSSPTPLGYSAAGVVEAVDEGNSRFRVGDRVACGGAECAFHAEYIAVPDMLVARVPDEVPLWQAAYTTLISIALHSVRQTEPRLGDRVLVMGQGLVGLLVTGLLRANGARVMA
;
A
#
# COMPACT_ATOMS: atom_id res chain seq x y z
N THR A 1 -9.84 -0.65 -14.81
CA THR A 1 -9.08 -0.47 -13.55
C THR A 1 -8.22 0.79 -13.61
N HIS A 2 -8.04 1.40 -12.44
CA HIS A 2 -7.13 2.53 -12.21
C HIS A 2 -6.25 2.17 -11.03
N SER A 3 -4.97 2.55 -11.06
CA SER A 3 -4.06 2.34 -9.93
C SER A 3 -3.16 3.55 -9.74
N VAL A 4 -2.70 3.77 -8.51
CA VAL A 4 -1.89 4.93 -8.16
C VAL A 4 -0.43 4.53 -7.99
N ILE A 5 0.45 5.23 -8.69
CA ILE A 5 1.90 5.07 -8.56
C ILE A 5 2.40 5.99 -7.44
N SER A 6 2.92 5.39 -6.37
CA SER A 6 3.63 6.11 -5.31
C SER A 6 5.12 6.13 -5.60
N ILE A 7 5.58 7.17 -6.28
CA ILE A 7 6.96 7.27 -6.80
C ILE A 7 8.01 6.96 -5.71
N GLY A 8 7.85 7.51 -4.50
CA GLY A 8 8.80 7.27 -3.41
C GLY A 8 8.88 5.81 -2.99
N THR A 9 7.72 5.18 -2.78
CA THR A 9 7.63 3.77 -2.34
C THR A 9 8.09 2.80 -3.42
N GLU A 10 7.69 3.03 -4.66
CA GLU A 10 7.98 2.12 -5.75
C GLU A 10 9.42 2.25 -6.24
N LYS A 11 9.94 3.48 -6.34
CA LYS A 11 11.37 3.70 -6.59
C LYS A 11 12.23 2.98 -5.56
N MET A 12 11.88 3.08 -4.27
CA MET A 12 12.60 2.36 -3.21
C MET A 12 12.56 0.84 -3.41
N LYS A 13 11.41 0.26 -3.80
CA LYS A 13 11.30 -1.18 -4.10
C LYS A 13 12.18 -1.58 -5.28
N VAL A 14 12.18 -0.78 -6.35
CA VAL A 14 13.02 -1.02 -7.53
C VAL A 14 14.51 -0.91 -7.19
N GLU A 15 14.90 0.09 -6.42
CA GLU A 15 16.28 0.26 -5.95
C GLU A 15 16.72 -0.91 -5.06
N GLN A 16 15.86 -1.35 -4.13
CA GLN A 16 16.10 -2.54 -3.31
C GLN A 16 16.23 -3.81 -4.16
N ALA A 17 15.44 -3.95 -5.22
CA ALA A 17 15.55 -5.09 -6.12
C ALA A 17 16.92 -5.15 -6.82
N LYS A 18 17.49 -3.99 -7.18
CA LYS A 18 18.82 -3.87 -7.82
C LYS A 18 19.99 -4.04 -6.87
N MET A 19 19.80 -3.98 -5.55
CA MET A 19 20.87 -4.17 -4.58
C MET A 19 21.39 -5.60 -4.59
N ASN A 20 22.70 -5.77 -4.44
CA ASN A 20 23.31 -7.08 -4.21
C ASN A 20 22.96 -7.62 -2.80
N LEU A 21 23.13 -8.92 -2.60
CA LEU A 21 22.74 -9.61 -1.36
C LEU A 21 23.38 -9.04 -0.09
N LEU A 22 24.66 -8.64 -0.19
CA LEU A 22 25.39 -8.05 0.95
C LEU A 22 24.82 -6.70 1.36
N ARG A 23 24.47 -5.85 0.38
CA ARG A 23 23.82 -4.56 0.65
C ARG A 23 22.40 -4.75 1.19
N LYS A 24 21.64 -5.74 0.68
CA LYS A 24 20.32 -6.09 1.20
C LYS A 24 20.39 -6.56 2.66
N ALA A 25 21.36 -7.42 2.99
CA ALA A 25 21.58 -7.90 4.36
C ALA A 25 21.92 -6.75 5.33
N LYS A 26 22.79 -5.83 4.92
CA LYS A 26 23.14 -4.64 5.73
C LYS A 26 21.97 -3.67 5.91
N ALA A 27 21.15 -3.50 4.88
CA ALA A 27 20.00 -2.59 4.92
C ALA A 27 18.81 -3.16 5.72
N ARG A 28 18.74 -4.48 5.91
CA ARG A 28 17.63 -5.15 6.62
C ARG A 28 18.11 -6.23 7.58
N PRO A 29 18.68 -5.86 8.71
CA PRO A 29 19.17 -6.80 9.72
C PRO A 29 18.05 -7.66 10.32
N ASP A 30 16.81 -7.15 10.37
CA ASP A 30 15.60 -7.88 10.75
C ASP A 30 15.33 -9.09 9.86
N GLN A 31 15.53 -8.97 8.56
CA GLN A 31 15.36 -10.07 7.62
C GLN A 31 16.47 -11.12 7.76
N VAL A 32 17.70 -10.67 8.00
CA VAL A 32 18.83 -11.59 8.26
C VAL A 32 18.54 -12.42 9.51
N ARG A 33 18.05 -11.80 10.59
CA ARG A 33 17.67 -12.49 11.82
C ARG A 33 16.59 -13.55 11.57
N LYS A 34 15.54 -13.25 10.80
CA LYS A 34 14.50 -14.21 10.42
C LYS A 34 15.05 -15.38 9.60
N VAL A 35 16.01 -15.16 8.72
CA VAL A 35 16.69 -16.23 7.97
C VAL A 35 17.50 -17.11 8.90
N LEU A 36 18.23 -16.54 9.86
CA LEU A 36 18.98 -17.29 10.86
C LEU A 36 18.06 -18.12 11.78
N GLU A 37 16.93 -17.56 12.21
CA GLU A 37 15.91 -18.29 12.98
C GLU A 37 15.30 -19.44 12.16
N THR A 38 15.02 -19.22 10.89
CA THR A 38 14.54 -20.27 9.97
C THR A 38 15.59 -21.36 9.79
N ALA A 39 16.86 -20.99 9.63
CA ALA A 39 17.96 -21.95 9.51
C ALA A 39 18.15 -22.80 10.78
N ARG A 40 17.96 -22.21 11.96
CA ARG A 40 17.98 -22.93 13.24
C ARG A 40 16.84 -23.94 13.37
N ASN A 41 15.63 -23.56 12.93
CA ASN A 41 14.42 -24.37 13.16
C ASN A 41 14.19 -25.42 12.06
N LEU A 42 14.53 -25.12 10.81
CA LEU A 42 14.21 -25.92 9.63
C LEU A 42 15.44 -26.38 8.83
N GLY A 43 16.65 -26.04 9.31
CA GLY A 43 17.91 -26.38 8.64
C GLY A 43 18.32 -25.39 7.55
N TRP A 44 19.64 -25.34 7.28
CA TRP A 44 20.26 -24.40 6.32
C TRP A 44 19.76 -24.56 4.87
N LYS A 45 19.47 -25.78 4.45
CA LYS A 45 18.96 -26.08 3.10
C LYS A 45 17.61 -25.42 2.87
N SER A 46 16.67 -25.60 3.79
CA SER A 46 15.34 -24.98 3.72
C SER A 46 15.38 -23.46 3.81
N ALA A 47 16.27 -22.90 4.64
CA ALA A 47 16.48 -21.46 4.72
C ALA A 47 17.04 -20.89 3.40
N TYR A 48 18.02 -21.56 2.80
CA TYR A 48 18.59 -21.16 1.52
C TYR A 48 17.57 -21.22 0.39
N GLU A 49 16.80 -22.29 0.28
CA GLU A 49 15.73 -22.44 -0.72
C GLU A 49 14.66 -21.34 -0.57
N LYS A 50 14.23 -21.05 0.66
CA LYS A 50 13.30 -19.95 0.95
C LYS A 50 13.83 -18.58 0.50
N VAL A 51 15.09 -18.28 0.81
CA VAL A 51 15.75 -17.04 0.39
C VAL A 51 15.86 -16.97 -1.12
N ARG A 52 16.33 -18.04 -1.77
CA ARG A 52 16.46 -18.13 -3.21
C ARG A 52 15.13 -17.92 -3.93
N ASN A 53 14.09 -18.63 -3.50
CA ASN A 53 12.74 -18.51 -4.07
C ASN A 53 12.17 -17.09 -3.91
N ARG A 54 12.37 -16.47 -2.74
CA ARG A 54 11.92 -15.09 -2.51
C ARG A 54 12.69 -14.06 -3.33
N LEU A 55 13.96 -14.31 -3.64
CA LEU A 55 14.79 -13.42 -4.45
C LEU A 55 14.53 -13.59 -5.95
N SER A 56 14.15 -14.77 -6.39
CA SER A 56 13.84 -15.06 -7.80
C SER A 56 12.38 -14.78 -8.17
N SER A 57 11.48 -14.65 -7.19
CA SER A 57 10.08 -14.35 -7.47
C SER A 57 9.90 -12.87 -7.80
N PRO A 58 9.29 -12.53 -8.95
CA PRO A 58 8.91 -11.16 -9.26
C PRO A 58 8.00 -10.61 -8.17
N THR A 59 8.30 -9.41 -7.69
CA THR A 59 7.42 -8.72 -6.73
C THR A 59 6.62 -7.68 -7.51
N PRO A 60 5.30 -7.84 -7.63
CA PRO A 60 4.47 -6.88 -8.31
C PRO A 60 4.49 -5.53 -7.59
N LEU A 61 4.39 -4.46 -8.35
CA LEU A 61 4.28 -3.11 -7.86
C LEU A 61 2.80 -2.71 -7.74
N GLY A 62 2.52 -1.68 -6.94
CA GLY A 62 1.18 -1.23 -6.63
C GLY A 62 0.66 -1.75 -5.30
N TYR A 63 -0.30 -1.03 -4.74
CA TYR A 63 -0.99 -1.38 -3.49
C TYR A 63 -2.29 -0.60 -3.31
N SER A 64 -2.71 0.18 -4.29
CA SER A 64 -3.93 0.98 -4.28
C SER A 64 -4.51 1.06 -5.68
N ALA A 65 -5.71 0.56 -5.85
CA ALA A 65 -6.38 0.47 -7.13
C ALA A 65 -7.88 0.71 -7.00
N ALA A 66 -8.56 1.00 -8.11
CA ALA A 66 -10.01 1.02 -8.20
C ALA A 66 -10.46 0.47 -9.54
N GLY A 67 -11.63 -0.11 -9.57
CA GLY A 67 -12.18 -0.74 -10.77
C GLY A 67 -13.61 -1.19 -10.59
N VAL A 68 -14.00 -2.12 -11.45
CA VAL A 68 -15.32 -2.76 -11.43
C VAL A 68 -15.12 -4.24 -11.14
N VAL A 69 -16.01 -4.81 -10.35
CA VAL A 69 -15.99 -6.23 -10.00
C VAL A 69 -16.39 -7.06 -11.23
N GLU A 70 -15.52 -7.95 -11.66
CA GLU A 70 -15.75 -8.87 -12.78
C GLU A 70 -16.23 -10.25 -12.30
N ALA A 71 -15.75 -10.69 -11.14
CA ALA A 71 -16.14 -11.95 -10.52
C ALA A 71 -16.08 -11.86 -9.01
N VAL A 72 -16.85 -12.70 -8.33
CA VAL A 72 -16.86 -12.86 -6.86
C VAL A 72 -16.87 -14.34 -6.53
N ASP A 73 -16.28 -14.71 -5.40
CA ASP A 73 -16.32 -16.08 -4.89
C ASP A 73 -17.75 -16.50 -4.51
N GLU A 74 -18.03 -17.81 -4.62
CA GLU A 74 -19.28 -18.40 -4.15
C GLU A 74 -19.47 -18.10 -2.66
N GLY A 75 -20.65 -17.54 -2.30
CA GLY A 75 -20.97 -17.15 -0.92
C GLY A 75 -20.56 -15.73 -0.51
N ASN A 76 -19.90 -14.96 -1.37
CA ASN A 76 -19.67 -13.55 -1.10
C ASN A 76 -20.97 -12.76 -1.17
N SER A 77 -21.38 -12.19 -0.02
CA SER A 77 -22.61 -11.39 0.08
C SER A 77 -22.36 -9.87 0.02
N ARG A 78 -21.10 -9.45 0.10
CA ARG A 78 -20.73 -8.02 0.20
C ARG A 78 -20.70 -7.32 -1.16
N PHE A 79 -20.25 -8.00 -2.18
CA PHE A 79 -20.03 -7.43 -3.52
C PHE A 79 -20.73 -8.26 -4.59
N ARG A 80 -21.02 -7.62 -5.73
CA ARG A 80 -21.62 -8.24 -6.93
C ARG A 80 -20.84 -7.81 -8.16
N VAL A 81 -20.89 -8.61 -9.20
CA VAL A 81 -20.39 -8.24 -10.53
C VAL A 81 -21.03 -6.91 -10.97
N GLY A 82 -20.21 -6.00 -11.44
CA GLY A 82 -20.61 -4.64 -11.82
C GLY A 82 -20.44 -3.59 -10.71
N ASP A 83 -20.21 -3.98 -9.44
CA ASP A 83 -19.96 -3.02 -8.38
C ASP A 83 -18.67 -2.22 -8.63
N ARG A 84 -18.73 -0.92 -8.40
CA ARG A 84 -17.56 -0.02 -8.43
C ARG A 84 -16.84 -0.10 -7.09
N VAL A 85 -15.54 -0.37 -7.11
CA VAL A 85 -14.79 -0.65 -5.88
C VAL A 85 -13.41 0.02 -5.88
N ALA A 86 -12.96 0.37 -4.67
CA ALA A 86 -11.59 0.72 -4.35
C ALA A 86 -10.94 -0.41 -3.57
N CYS A 87 -9.70 -0.74 -3.92
CA CYS A 87 -8.97 -1.88 -3.41
C CYS A 87 -7.64 -1.44 -2.81
N GLY A 88 -7.26 -2.04 -1.69
CA GLY A 88 -5.98 -1.81 -1.03
C GLY A 88 -5.21 -3.11 -0.79
N GLY A 89 -3.91 -3.00 -0.57
CA GLY A 89 -3.06 -4.13 -0.20
C GLY A 89 -1.85 -4.32 -1.11
N ALA A 90 -0.68 -4.38 -0.48
CA ALA A 90 0.61 -4.49 -1.20
C ALA A 90 0.84 -5.82 -1.92
N GLU A 91 -0.01 -6.82 -1.67
CA GLU A 91 0.12 -8.16 -2.25
C GLU A 91 -1.07 -8.54 -3.13
N CYS A 92 -2.02 -7.63 -3.36
CA CYS A 92 -3.22 -7.90 -4.12
C CYS A 92 -3.68 -6.72 -5.00
N ALA A 93 -3.57 -5.47 -4.57
CA ALA A 93 -3.98 -4.29 -5.35
C ALA A 93 -2.83 -3.78 -6.24
N PHE A 94 -2.38 -4.61 -7.17
CA PHE A 94 -1.26 -4.35 -8.08
C PHE A 94 -1.62 -3.40 -9.23
N HIS A 95 -0.57 -2.96 -9.97
CA HIS A 95 -0.73 -2.38 -11.29
C HIS A 95 -1.00 -3.49 -12.32
N ALA A 96 -2.26 -3.89 -12.46
CA ALA A 96 -2.69 -4.92 -13.40
C ALA A 96 -4.11 -4.63 -13.92
N GLU A 97 -4.46 -5.21 -15.04
CA GLU A 97 -5.81 -5.11 -15.62
C GLU A 97 -6.83 -5.82 -14.73
N TYR A 98 -6.46 -7.00 -14.21
CA TYR A 98 -7.26 -7.81 -13.29
C TYR A 98 -6.48 -8.07 -12.02
N ILE A 99 -7.14 -7.94 -10.88
CA ILE A 99 -6.58 -8.17 -9.55
C ILE A 99 -7.56 -8.99 -8.71
N ALA A 100 -7.04 -9.91 -7.93
CA ALA A 100 -7.82 -10.64 -6.93
C ALA A 100 -7.52 -10.05 -5.55
N VAL A 101 -8.55 -9.56 -4.89
CA VAL A 101 -8.40 -8.83 -3.61
C VAL A 101 -9.36 -9.42 -2.59
N PRO A 102 -8.90 -9.74 -1.37
CA PRO A 102 -9.78 -10.14 -0.27
C PRO A 102 -10.84 -9.08 0.01
N ASP A 103 -12.07 -9.49 0.26
CA ASP A 103 -13.22 -8.59 0.45
C ASP A 103 -13.04 -7.58 1.60
N MET A 104 -12.25 -7.92 2.62
CA MET A 104 -11.89 -7.01 3.72
C MET A 104 -11.02 -5.82 3.28
N LEU A 105 -10.35 -5.92 2.13
CA LEU A 105 -9.50 -4.88 1.55
C LEU A 105 -10.19 -4.14 0.40
N VAL A 106 -11.50 -4.30 0.28
CA VAL A 106 -12.33 -3.71 -0.77
C VAL A 106 -13.42 -2.83 -0.15
N ALA A 107 -13.63 -1.67 -0.73
CA ALA A 107 -14.70 -0.74 -0.36
C ALA A 107 -15.50 -0.34 -1.61
N ARG A 108 -16.82 -0.17 -1.46
CA ARG A 108 -17.67 0.36 -2.54
C ARG A 108 -17.33 1.82 -2.81
N VAL A 109 -17.35 2.19 -4.06
CA VAL A 109 -17.15 3.57 -4.53
C VAL A 109 -18.52 4.14 -4.89
N PRO A 110 -18.91 5.28 -4.29
CA PRO A 110 -20.13 6.00 -4.67
C PRO A 110 -20.12 6.38 -6.17
N ASP A 111 -21.31 6.47 -6.78
CA ASP A 111 -21.42 6.69 -8.23
C ASP A 111 -20.87 8.05 -8.68
N GLU A 112 -20.95 9.05 -7.82
CA GLU A 112 -20.44 10.39 -8.05
C GLU A 112 -18.91 10.50 -7.98
N VAL A 113 -18.22 9.50 -7.41
CA VAL A 113 -16.76 9.50 -7.29
C VAL A 113 -16.10 8.82 -8.49
N PRO A 114 -15.30 9.51 -9.30
CA PRO A 114 -14.59 8.90 -10.40
C PRO A 114 -13.61 7.81 -9.93
N LEU A 115 -13.51 6.70 -10.64
CA LEU A 115 -12.63 5.58 -10.27
C LEU A 115 -11.15 5.97 -10.16
N TRP A 116 -10.68 6.93 -10.96
CA TRP A 116 -9.31 7.42 -10.84
C TRP A 116 -9.05 8.14 -9.50
N GLN A 117 -10.06 8.83 -8.94
CA GLN A 117 -9.96 9.39 -7.57
C GLN A 117 -10.06 8.28 -6.51
N ALA A 118 -10.97 7.33 -6.70
CA ALA A 118 -11.12 6.21 -5.79
C ALA A 118 -9.85 5.35 -5.69
N ALA A 119 -9.02 5.30 -6.72
CA ALA A 119 -7.73 4.62 -6.68
C ALA A 119 -6.77 5.16 -5.60
N TYR A 120 -6.98 6.38 -5.10
CA TYR A 120 -6.20 6.96 -4.00
C TYR A 120 -6.65 6.51 -2.60
N THR A 121 -7.71 5.72 -2.47
CA THR A 121 -8.35 5.39 -1.18
C THR A 121 -7.37 4.87 -0.14
N THR A 122 -6.45 3.98 -0.50
CA THR A 122 -5.43 3.46 0.43
C THR A 122 -4.51 4.57 0.94
N LEU A 123 -4.08 5.47 0.07
CA LEU A 123 -3.19 6.59 0.42
C LEU A 123 -3.92 7.63 1.26
N ILE A 124 -5.19 7.90 0.93
CA ILE A 124 -6.06 8.80 1.72
C ILE A 124 -6.29 8.20 3.10
N SER A 125 -6.49 6.89 3.24
CA SER A 125 -6.63 6.21 4.52
C SER A 125 -5.39 6.35 5.40
N ILE A 126 -4.20 6.23 4.81
CA ILE A 126 -2.92 6.46 5.51
C ILE A 126 -2.82 7.93 5.98
N ALA A 127 -3.13 8.87 5.09
CA ALA A 127 -3.11 10.29 5.42
C ALA A 127 -4.13 10.64 6.52
N LEU A 128 -5.35 10.11 6.42
CA LEU A 128 -6.40 10.32 7.42
C LEU A 128 -6.02 9.72 8.78
N HIS A 129 -5.40 8.53 8.78
CA HIS A 129 -4.88 7.94 10.01
C HIS A 129 -3.84 8.84 10.67
N SER A 130 -2.90 9.39 9.90
CA SER A 130 -1.90 10.34 10.42
C SER A 130 -2.56 11.59 11.02
N VAL A 131 -3.56 12.16 10.35
CA VAL A 131 -4.31 13.32 10.88
C VAL A 131 -5.03 12.96 12.18
N ARG A 132 -5.69 11.79 12.26
CA ARG A 132 -6.36 11.34 13.48
C ARG A 132 -5.42 11.14 14.66
N GLN A 133 -4.20 10.65 14.41
CA GLN A 133 -3.18 10.47 15.45
C GLN A 133 -2.67 11.78 16.04
N THR A 134 -2.73 12.87 15.29
CA THR A 134 -2.31 14.20 15.77
C THR A 134 -3.42 14.97 16.49
N GLU A 135 -4.66 14.49 16.43
CA GLU A 135 -5.86 15.07 17.06
C GLU A 135 -5.95 16.61 16.88
N PRO A 136 -5.82 17.14 15.65
CA PRO A 136 -5.77 18.56 15.40
C PRO A 136 -7.11 19.22 15.72
N ARG A 137 -7.06 20.36 16.39
CA ARG A 137 -8.22 21.19 16.70
C ARG A 137 -8.37 22.31 15.68
N LEU A 138 -9.56 22.87 15.61
CA LEU A 138 -9.85 24.04 14.77
C LEU A 138 -8.90 25.20 15.12
N GLY A 139 -8.21 25.73 14.10
CA GLY A 139 -7.28 26.85 14.26
C GLY A 139 -5.84 26.47 14.65
N ASP A 140 -5.57 25.21 14.98
CA ASP A 140 -4.23 24.72 15.29
C ASP A 140 -3.25 25.02 14.15
N ARG A 141 -1.99 25.29 14.49
CA ARG A 141 -0.90 25.44 13.54
C ARG A 141 -0.16 24.12 13.40
N VAL A 142 -0.19 23.54 12.22
CA VAL A 142 0.42 22.24 11.94
C VAL A 142 1.46 22.37 10.85
N LEU A 143 2.67 21.87 11.10
CA LEU A 143 3.75 21.77 10.11
C LEU A 143 3.74 20.38 9.47
N VAL A 144 3.62 20.33 8.14
CA VAL A 144 3.74 19.09 7.36
C VAL A 144 5.08 19.08 6.65
N MET A 145 6.02 18.27 7.16
CA MET A 145 7.33 18.11 6.54
C MET A 145 7.28 17.09 5.39
N GLY A 146 7.53 17.60 4.17
CA GLY A 146 7.54 16.81 2.94
C GLY A 146 6.20 16.84 2.20
N GLN A 147 6.22 17.38 0.98
CA GLN A 147 5.06 17.55 0.12
C GLN A 147 5.06 16.54 -1.04
N GLY A 148 5.35 15.27 -0.70
CA GLY A 148 5.06 14.13 -1.57
C GLY A 148 3.56 13.80 -1.57
N LEU A 149 3.17 12.72 -2.23
CA LEU A 149 1.77 12.34 -2.39
C LEU A 149 1.00 12.27 -1.05
N VAL A 150 1.56 11.59 -0.04
CA VAL A 150 0.92 11.49 1.29
C VAL A 150 0.90 12.86 1.99
N GLY A 151 2.00 13.63 1.93
CA GLY A 151 2.04 14.96 2.54
C GLY A 151 1.02 15.94 1.96
N LEU A 152 0.79 15.90 0.66
CA LEU A 152 -0.26 16.69 0.00
C LEU A 152 -1.66 16.28 0.48
N LEU A 153 -1.92 14.97 0.62
CA LEU A 153 -3.20 14.46 1.14
C LEU A 153 -3.41 14.87 2.61
N VAL A 154 -2.36 14.74 3.45
CA VAL A 154 -2.39 15.20 4.85
C VAL A 154 -2.68 16.70 4.93
N THR A 155 -1.99 17.50 4.11
CA THR A 155 -2.20 18.95 4.03
C THR A 155 -3.65 19.30 3.66
N GLY A 156 -4.23 18.61 2.68
CA GLY A 156 -5.63 18.77 2.29
C GLY A 156 -6.60 18.43 3.42
N LEU A 157 -6.39 17.29 4.08
CA LEU A 157 -7.22 16.83 5.20
C LEU A 157 -7.14 17.78 6.42
N LEU A 158 -5.94 18.25 6.77
CA LEU A 158 -5.77 19.21 7.87
C LEU A 158 -6.44 20.55 7.59
N ARG A 159 -6.36 21.04 6.34
CA ARG A 159 -7.08 22.26 5.93
C ARG A 159 -8.59 22.07 6.01
N ALA A 160 -9.10 20.93 5.55
CA ALA A 160 -10.53 20.60 5.64
C ALA A 160 -10.99 20.48 7.11
N ASN A 161 -10.10 20.06 8.03
CA ASN A 161 -10.35 20.03 9.47
C ASN A 161 -10.29 21.43 10.13
N GLY A 162 -9.89 22.47 9.40
CA GLY A 162 -9.79 23.84 9.92
C GLY A 162 -8.45 24.21 10.55
N ALA A 163 -7.42 23.37 10.41
CA ALA A 163 -6.07 23.69 10.84
C ALA A 163 -5.37 24.68 9.89
N ARG A 164 -4.43 25.48 10.43
CA ARG A 164 -3.55 26.35 9.66
C ARG A 164 -2.28 25.57 9.32
N VAL A 165 -2.14 25.15 8.06
CA VAL A 165 -1.05 24.27 7.64
C VAL A 165 0.09 25.08 7.06
N MET A 166 1.29 24.82 7.57
CA MET A 166 2.58 25.19 6.99
C MET A 166 3.20 23.93 6.34
N ALA A 167 3.85 24.09 5.18
CA ALA A 167 4.40 22.98 4.40
C ALA A 167 5.70 23.38 3.70
#